data_86cd7a8cc78f3acf4fb1da9ce00927cb
#
_entry.id   86cd7a8cc78f3acf4fb1da9ce00927cb
#
_cell.length_a   1.000
_cell.length_b   1.000
_cell.length_c   1.000
_cell.angle_alpha   90.00
_cell.angle_beta   90.00
_cell.angle_gamma   90.00
#
_symmetry.space_group_name_H-M   'P 1'
#
loop_
_entity.id
_entity.type
_entity.pdbx_description
1 polymer ?
#
loop_
_entity_poly.entity_id
_entity_poly.type
_entity_poly.pdbx_seq_one_letter_code
_entity_poly.pdbx_strand_id
1 'polypeptide(L)'
;MISKLHQLNLHDKIKYIYATVIKFMILSGIVSIIGLSLLDIRFNSYVKGAQKANNAAKESIIDISSAARNIREMALNDDSSTYENYKNNVKTVLTDSQTQLDIIKNTNIIDDELCNPYVKALNEWGNIGYAIINQIEKDDLASA
;
A
#
# COMPACT_ATOMS: atom_id res chain seq x y z
N MET A 1 -32.98 -3.65 43.51
CA MET A 1 -33.08 -2.23 43.08
C MET A 1 -34.52 -1.76 42.99
N ILE A 2 -35.45 -2.53 42.51
CA ILE A 2 -36.86 -2.19 42.32
C ILE A 2 -37.60 -2.02 43.68
N SER A 3 -37.24 -2.76 44.72
CA SER A 3 -37.92 -2.69 46.03
C SER A 3 -37.71 -1.37 46.77
N LYS A 4 -36.61 -0.66 46.57
CA LYS A 4 -36.33 0.67 47.17
C LYS A 4 -37.16 1.78 46.49
N LEU A 5 -37.55 1.63 45.24
CA LEU A 5 -38.34 2.61 44.53
C LEU A 5 -39.82 2.68 45.05
N HIS A 6 -40.33 1.60 45.59
CA HIS A 6 -41.73 1.58 46.09
C HIS A 6 -41.97 2.38 47.37
N GLN A 7 -40.93 2.64 48.14
CA GLN A 7 -41.01 3.35 49.42
C GLN A 7 -40.74 4.88 49.31
N LEU A 8 -40.38 5.39 48.14
CA LEU A 8 -40.10 6.79 47.93
C LEU A 8 -41.36 7.61 47.66
N ASN A 9 -41.40 8.88 48.08
CA ASN A 9 -42.39 9.87 47.69
C ASN A 9 -42.38 10.08 46.18
N LEU A 10 -43.50 10.48 45.59
CA LEU A 10 -43.65 10.72 44.16
C LEU A 10 -42.52 11.67 43.62
N HIS A 11 -42.19 12.71 44.36
CA HIS A 11 -41.13 13.67 44.03
C HIS A 11 -39.74 13.01 43.94
N ASP A 12 -39.43 12.14 44.87
CA ASP A 12 -38.13 11.43 44.89
C ASP A 12 -38.03 10.37 43.81
N LYS A 13 -39.17 9.72 43.47
CA LYS A 13 -39.26 8.81 42.31
C LYS A 13 -38.93 9.54 41.01
N ILE A 14 -39.51 10.71 40.81
CA ILE A 14 -39.28 11.51 39.60
C ILE A 14 -37.79 11.93 39.53
N LYS A 15 -37.22 12.45 40.62
CA LYS A 15 -35.79 12.81 40.66
C LYS A 15 -34.88 11.62 40.34
N TYR A 16 -35.19 10.44 40.88
CA TYR A 16 -34.37 9.25 40.63
C TYR A 16 -34.42 8.83 39.16
N ILE A 17 -35.61 8.89 38.53
CA ILE A 17 -35.78 8.59 37.10
C ILE A 17 -34.97 9.57 36.28
N TYR A 18 -35.09 10.87 36.53
CA TYR A 18 -34.33 11.89 35.77
C TYR A 18 -32.83 11.69 35.95
N ALA A 19 -32.36 11.46 37.16
CA ALA A 19 -30.93 11.23 37.45
C ALA A 19 -30.42 9.97 36.70
N THR A 20 -31.25 8.93 36.61
CA THR A 20 -30.91 7.70 35.91
C THR A 20 -30.85 7.94 34.39
N VAL A 21 -31.79 8.66 33.82
CA VAL A 21 -31.80 9.02 32.40
C VAL A 21 -30.58 9.86 32.05
N ILE A 22 -30.27 10.87 32.86
CA ILE A 22 -29.08 11.72 32.64
C ILE A 22 -27.79 10.88 32.66
N LYS A 23 -27.66 9.94 33.62
CA LYS A 23 -26.49 9.04 33.65
C LYS A 23 -26.37 8.20 32.39
N PHE A 24 -27.47 7.66 31.88
CA PHE A 24 -27.47 6.90 30.63
C PHE A 24 -27.11 7.78 29.43
N MET A 25 -27.60 9.03 29.37
CA MET A 25 -27.26 9.96 28.30
C MET A 25 -25.76 10.31 28.31
N ILE A 26 -25.18 10.56 29.49
CA ILE A 26 -23.75 10.84 29.65
C ILE A 26 -22.92 9.61 29.21
N LEU A 27 -23.30 8.43 29.69
CA LEU A 27 -22.62 7.18 29.34
C LEU A 27 -22.67 6.91 27.84
N SER A 28 -23.84 7.07 27.22
CA SER A 28 -24.02 6.93 25.77
C SER A 28 -23.17 7.94 24.99
N GLY A 29 -23.10 9.19 25.45
CA GLY A 29 -22.25 10.23 24.85
C GLY A 29 -20.76 9.86 24.89
N ILE A 30 -20.28 9.36 26.04
CA ILE A 30 -18.88 8.93 26.17
C ILE A 30 -18.57 7.75 25.23
N VAL A 31 -19.45 6.74 25.18
CA VAL A 31 -19.28 5.58 24.29
C VAL A 31 -19.26 6.02 22.82
N SER A 32 -20.14 6.97 22.46
CA SER A 32 -20.17 7.51 21.08
C SER A 32 -18.88 8.25 20.71
N ILE A 33 -18.33 9.06 21.61
CA ILE A 33 -17.06 9.78 21.36
C ILE A 33 -15.92 8.79 21.20
N ILE A 34 -15.83 7.77 22.08
CA ILE A 34 -14.79 6.74 21.96
C ILE A 34 -14.93 5.98 20.65
N GLY A 35 -16.15 5.58 20.28
CA GLY A 35 -16.45 4.88 19.03
C GLY A 35 -16.03 5.68 17.80
N LEU A 36 -16.36 6.97 17.75
CA LEU A 36 -15.97 7.86 16.66
C LEU A 36 -14.45 8.04 16.59
N SER A 37 -13.77 8.19 17.72
CA SER A 37 -12.31 8.34 17.76
C SER A 37 -11.61 7.07 17.26
N LEU A 38 -12.08 5.90 17.62
CA LEU A 38 -11.54 4.62 17.12
C LEU A 38 -11.77 4.45 15.62
N LEU A 39 -12.93 4.87 15.12
CA LEU A 39 -13.24 4.85 13.69
C LEU A 39 -12.32 5.79 12.90
N ASP A 40 -12.09 7.01 13.43
CA ASP A 40 -11.21 7.99 12.77
C ASP A 40 -9.77 7.48 12.66
N ILE A 41 -9.23 6.88 13.74
CA ILE A 41 -7.88 6.30 13.73
C ILE A 41 -7.78 5.18 12.69
N ARG A 42 -8.75 4.27 12.64
CA ARG A 42 -8.76 3.15 11.67
C ARG A 42 -8.92 3.64 10.24
N PHE A 43 -9.84 4.57 10.01
CA PHE A 43 -10.07 5.16 8.69
C PHE A 43 -8.82 5.88 8.18
N ASN A 44 -8.19 6.68 9.01
CA ASN A 44 -6.98 7.43 8.66
C ASN A 44 -5.80 6.49 8.36
N SER A 45 -5.65 5.41 9.11
CA SER A 45 -4.65 4.37 8.85
C SER A 45 -4.90 3.67 7.51
N TYR A 46 -6.16 3.32 7.22
CA TYR A 46 -6.53 2.69 5.96
C TYR A 46 -6.29 3.61 4.76
N VAL A 47 -6.70 4.87 4.83
CA VAL A 47 -6.50 5.85 3.75
C VAL A 47 -5.02 6.09 3.48
N LYS A 48 -4.21 6.27 4.52
CA LYS A 48 -2.75 6.44 4.38
C LYS A 48 -2.08 5.19 3.77
N GLY A 49 -2.51 4.01 4.18
CA GLY A 49 -2.02 2.75 3.61
C GLY A 49 -2.38 2.62 2.12
N ALA A 50 -3.64 2.88 1.76
CA ALA A 50 -4.11 2.84 0.37
C ALA A 50 -3.35 3.85 -0.51
N GLN A 51 -3.10 5.06 0.01
CA GLN A 51 -2.33 6.07 -0.70
C GLN A 51 -0.88 5.63 -0.92
N LYS A 52 -0.23 5.04 0.09
CA LYS A 52 1.13 4.49 -0.03
C LYS A 52 1.18 3.38 -1.08
N ALA A 53 0.25 2.42 -1.04
CA ALA A 53 0.18 1.34 -2.01
C ALA A 53 -0.03 1.85 -3.44
N ASN A 54 -0.92 2.83 -3.63
CA ASN A 54 -1.17 3.44 -4.94
C ASN A 54 0.06 4.20 -5.48
N ASN A 55 0.77 4.93 -4.64
CA ASN A 55 1.97 5.64 -5.05
C ASN A 55 3.08 4.64 -5.41
N ALA A 56 3.30 3.62 -4.60
CA ALA A 56 4.27 2.57 -4.87
C ALA A 56 3.97 1.82 -6.19
N ALA A 57 2.69 1.52 -6.46
CA ALA A 57 2.29 0.90 -7.72
C ALA A 57 2.57 1.81 -8.93
N LYS A 58 2.30 3.12 -8.82
CA LYS A 58 2.60 4.09 -9.88
C LYS A 58 4.09 4.21 -10.14
N GLU A 59 4.91 4.30 -9.09
CA GLU A 59 6.36 4.34 -9.22
C GLU A 59 6.89 3.09 -9.90
N SER A 60 6.42 1.91 -9.49
CA SER A 60 6.81 0.66 -10.15
C SER A 60 6.47 0.62 -11.64
N ILE A 61 5.32 1.17 -12.07
CA ILE A 61 4.97 1.27 -13.50
C ILE A 61 5.92 2.22 -14.23
N ILE A 62 6.26 3.34 -13.62
CA ILE A 62 7.22 4.32 -14.20
C ILE A 62 8.59 3.68 -14.36
N ASP A 63 9.06 2.96 -13.34
CA ASP A 63 10.35 2.29 -13.34
C ASP A 63 10.43 1.22 -14.44
N ILE A 64 9.43 0.34 -14.53
CA ILE A 64 9.36 -0.68 -15.58
C ILE A 64 9.33 -0.04 -16.99
N SER A 65 8.57 1.04 -17.15
CA SER A 65 8.50 1.77 -18.42
C SER A 65 9.84 2.43 -18.79
N SER A 66 10.55 2.94 -17.80
CA SER A 66 11.90 3.52 -17.96
C SER A 66 12.91 2.44 -18.38
N ALA A 67 12.90 1.29 -17.72
CA ALA A 67 13.77 0.17 -18.06
C ALA A 67 13.48 -0.37 -19.48
N ALA A 68 12.21 -0.48 -19.86
CA ALA A 68 11.83 -0.88 -21.22
C ALA A 68 12.34 0.11 -22.27
N ARG A 69 12.33 1.41 -21.96
CA ARG A 69 12.92 2.46 -22.81
C ARG A 69 14.44 2.27 -22.93
N ASN A 70 15.14 2.06 -21.82
CA ASN A 70 16.57 1.87 -21.81
C ASN A 70 17.01 0.65 -22.62
N ILE A 71 16.27 -0.47 -22.52
CA ILE A 71 16.52 -1.66 -23.36
C ILE A 71 16.35 -1.33 -24.85
N ARG A 72 15.31 -0.56 -25.21
CA ARG A 72 15.08 -0.14 -26.60
C ARG A 72 16.19 0.79 -27.10
N GLU A 73 16.60 1.76 -26.29
CA GLU A 73 17.68 2.68 -26.65
C GLU A 73 19.01 1.94 -26.83
N MET A 74 19.30 0.94 -25.98
CA MET A 74 20.45 0.07 -26.15
C MET A 74 20.41 -0.69 -27.48
N ALA A 75 19.23 -1.21 -27.86
CA ALA A 75 19.06 -1.94 -29.13
C ALA A 75 19.14 -1.05 -30.39
N LEU A 76 18.94 0.25 -30.24
CA LEU A 76 18.99 1.23 -31.35
C LEU A 76 20.32 2.00 -31.43
N ASN A 77 21.17 1.89 -30.43
CA ASN A 77 22.41 2.64 -30.31
C ASN A 77 23.60 1.70 -30.51
N ASP A 78 24.40 1.96 -31.54
CA ASP A 78 25.60 1.17 -31.87
C ASP A 78 26.81 1.51 -30.96
N ASP A 79 26.64 2.40 -29.95
CA ASP A 79 27.69 2.78 -29.04
C ASP A 79 27.77 1.85 -27.82
N SER A 80 28.61 0.83 -27.93
CA SER A 80 28.85 -0.16 -26.86
C SER A 80 29.33 0.47 -25.53
N SER A 81 29.91 1.67 -25.58
CA SER A 81 30.35 2.37 -24.36
C SER A 81 29.20 2.74 -23.41
N THR A 82 27.98 2.80 -23.93
CA THR A 82 26.77 3.13 -23.18
C THR A 82 26.05 1.90 -22.62
N TYR A 83 26.35 0.69 -23.10
CA TYR A 83 25.64 -0.54 -22.75
C TYR A 83 25.68 -0.86 -21.26
N GLU A 84 26.80 -0.66 -20.61
CA GLU A 84 26.94 -0.90 -19.17
C GLU A 84 26.05 0.06 -18.35
N ASN A 85 25.87 1.30 -18.80
CA ASN A 85 24.96 2.25 -18.16
C ASN A 85 23.50 1.80 -18.29
N TYR A 86 23.08 1.35 -19.46
CA TYR A 86 21.72 0.83 -19.69
C TYR A 86 21.45 -0.42 -18.86
N LYS A 87 22.41 -1.33 -18.79
CA LYS A 87 22.34 -2.56 -17.99
C LYS A 87 22.20 -2.26 -16.49
N ASN A 88 23.00 -1.33 -15.99
CA ASN A 88 22.92 -0.88 -14.61
C ASN A 88 21.58 -0.21 -14.30
N ASN A 89 21.06 0.63 -15.20
CA ASN A 89 19.73 1.22 -15.06
C ASN A 89 18.64 0.17 -15.00
N VAL A 90 18.65 -0.83 -15.86
CA VAL A 90 17.66 -1.93 -15.83
C VAL A 90 17.74 -2.69 -14.50
N LYS A 91 18.94 -2.97 -14.01
CA LYS A 91 19.14 -3.64 -12.73
C LYS A 91 18.59 -2.81 -11.56
N THR A 92 18.87 -1.51 -11.54
CA THR A 92 18.38 -0.58 -10.53
C THR A 92 16.85 -0.55 -10.52
N VAL A 93 16.25 -0.39 -11.69
CA VAL A 93 14.80 -0.34 -11.85
C VAL A 93 14.12 -1.62 -11.36
N LEU A 94 14.70 -2.80 -11.64
CA LEU A 94 14.17 -4.08 -11.12
C LEU A 94 14.22 -4.11 -9.59
N THR A 95 15.32 -3.62 -8.99
CA THR A 95 15.47 -3.55 -7.53
C THR A 95 14.48 -2.58 -6.92
N ASP A 96 14.28 -1.42 -7.53
CA ASP A 96 13.35 -0.39 -7.07
C ASP A 96 11.91 -0.88 -7.17
N SER A 97 11.53 -1.53 -8.28
CA SER A 97 10.21 -2.15 -8.44
C SER A 97 9.94 -3.23 -7.39
N GLN A 98 10.95 -4.00 -6.99
CA GLN A 98 10.85 -4.97 -5.90
C GLN A 98 10.61 -4.27 -4.56
N THR A 99 11.31 -3.17 -4.31
CA THR A 99 11.14 -2.34 -3.10
C THR A 99 9.74 -1.73 -3.04
N GLN A 100 9.20 -1.25 -4.16
CA GLN A 100 7.84 -0.73 -4.23
C GLN A 100 6.81 -1.83 -3.94
N LEU A 101 7.04 -3.04 -4.41
CA LEU A 101 6.20 -4.19 -4.09
C LEU A 101 6.17 -4.51 -2.59
N ASP A 102 7.33 -4.44 -1.93
CA ASP A 102 7.42 -4.65 -0.48
C ASP A 102 6.65 -3.57 0.29
N ILE A 103 6.69 -2.33 -0.19
CA ILE A 103 5.87 -1.24 0.36
C ILE A 103 4.38 -1.59 0.24
N ILE A 104 3.93 -2.06 -0.92
CA ILE A 104 2.53 -2.46 -1.15
C ILE A 104 2.11 -3.57 -0.19
N LYS A 105 2.90 -4.62 -0.06
CA LYS A 105 2.65 -5.75 0.86
C LYS A 105 2.58 -5.29 2.32
N ASN A 106 3.49 -4.43 2.73
CA ASN A 106 3.55 -3.94 4.10
C ASN A 106 2.37 -3.02 4.49
N THR A 107 1.54 -2.57 3.53
CA THR A 107 0.32 -1.83 3.85
C THR A 107 -0.81 -2.71 4.39
N ASN A 108 -0.74 -4.04 4.17
CA ASN A 108 -1.78 -5.02 4.52
C ASN A 108 -3.17 -4.69 3.95
N ILE A 109 -3.22 -3.92 2.86
CA ILE A 109 -4.47 -3.51 2.20
C ILE A 109 -4.78 -4.44 1.03
N ILE A 110 -3.73 -4.96 0.38
CA ILE A 110 -3.82 -5.86 -0.76
C ILE A 110 -3.41 -7.25 -0.28
N ASP A 111 -4.23 -8.24 -0.64
CA ASP A 111 -3.96 -9.63 -0.32
C ASP A 111 -2.70 -10.11 -1.05
N ASP A 112 -1.89 -10.92 -0.38
CA ASP A 112 -0.68 -11.53 -0.95
C ASP A 112 -1.00 -12.34 -2.21
N GLU A 113 -2.17 -12.97 -2.30
CA GLU A 113 -2.61 -13.69 -3.49
C GLU A 113 -2.71 -12.79 -4.73
N LEU A 114 -3.07 -11.51 -4.56
CA LEU A 114 -3.12 -10.53 -5.65
C LEU A 114 -1.73 -9.99 -6.01
N CYS A 115 -0.78 -10.01 -5.07
CA CYS A 115 0.58 -9.57 -5.33
C CYS A 115 1.41 -10.62 -6.07
N ASN A 116 1.15 -11.91 -5.84
CA ASN A 116 1.95 -13.00 -6.42
C ASN A 116 2.02 -13.03 -7.95
N PRO A 117 0.90 -12.82 -8.71
CA PRO A 117 0.96 -12.72 -10.17
C PRO A 117 1.84 -11.56 -10.65
N TYR A 118 1.80 -10.43 -9.94
CA TYR A 118 2.64 -9.27 -10.27
C TYR A 118 4.11 -9.57 -10.06
N VAL A 119 4.48 -10.19 -8.92
CA VAL A 119 5.86 -10.63 -8.65
C VAL A 119 6.37 -11.55 -9.74
N LYS A 120 5.55 -12.54 -10.13
CA LYS A 120 5.90 -13.48 -11.19
C LYS A 120 6.13 -12.76 -12.52
N ALA A 121 5.21 -11.88 -12.91
CA ALA A 121 5.31 -11.10 -14.14
C ALA A 121 6.55 -10.18 -14.15
N LEU A 122 6.87 -9.55 -13.01
CA LEU A 122 8.06 -8.70 -12.86
C LEU A 122 9.35 -9.51 -13.05
N ASN A 123 9.43 -10.70 -12.43
CA ASN A 123 10.58 -11.58 -12.56
C ASN A 123 10.74 -12.11 -14.00
N GLU A 124 9.64 -12.51 -14.64
CA GLU A 124 9.63 -12.94 -16.04
C GLU A 124 10.08 -11.82 -16.97
N TRP A 125 9.57 -10.60 -16.76
CA TRP A 125 9.97 -9.43 -17.52
C TRP A 125 11.46 -9.11 -17.33
N GLY A 126 11.98 -9.17 -16.10
CA GLY A 126 13.40 -8.99 -15.82
C GLY A 126 14.29 -10.00 -16.54
N ASN A 127 13.91 -11.27 -16.54
CA ASN A 127 14.64 -12.33 -17.23
C ASN A 127 14.66 -12.09 -18.75
N ILE A 128 13.55 -11.68 -19.34
CA ILE A 128 13.46 -11.32 -20.77
C ILE A 128 14.36 -10.10 -21.05
N GLY A 129 14.31 -9.06 -20.22
CA GLY A 129 15.14 -7.86 -20.33
C GLY A 129 16.63 -8.20 -20.34
N TYR A 130 17.09 -9.03 -19.40
CA TYR A 130 18.49 -9.48 -19.36
C TYR A 130 18.87 -10.35 -20.56
N ALA A 131 17.95 -11.21 -21.04
CA ALA A 131 18.20 -12.02 -22.23
C ALA A 131 18.41 -11.13 -23.48
N ILE A 132 17.59 -10.08 -23.65
CA ILE A 132 17.72 -9.12 -24.73
C ILE A 132 19.06 -8.36 -24.63
N ILE A 133 19.39 -7.84 -23.46
CA ILE A 133 20.67 -7.12 -23.22
C ILE A 133 21.86 -8.02 -23.58
N ASN A 134 21.86 -9.26 -23.10
CA ASN A 134 22.94 -10.20 -23.40
C ASN A 134 23.03 -10.56 -24.90
N GLN A 135 21.91 -10.54 -25.63
CA GLN A 135 21.93 -10.78 -27.07
C GLN A 135 22.52 -9.59 -27.83
N ILE A 136 22.14 -8.37 -27.47
CA ILE A 136 22.70 -7.14 -28.06
C ILE A 136 24.21 -7.09 -27.87
N GLU A 137 24.69 -7.37 -26.63
CA GLU A 137 26.12 -7.40 -26.33
C GLU A 137 26.87 -8.42 -27.19
N LYS A 138 26.30 -9.57 -27.46
CA LYS A 138 26.91 -10.62 -28.31
C LYS A 138 26.95 -10.26 -29.78
N ASP A 139 25.89 -9.65 -30.28
CA ASP A 139 25.78 -9.26 -31.69
C ASP A 139 26.78 -8.11 -32.01
N ASP A 140 26.98 -7.17 -31.08
CA ASP A 140 27.97 -6.12 -31.19
C ASP A 140 29.41 -6.68 -31.20
N LEU A 141 29.71 -7.64 -30.31
CA LEU A 141 31.02 -8.32 -30.28
C LEU A 141 31.29 -9.17 -31.52
N ALA A 142 30.25 -9.64 -32.25
CA ALA A 142 30.38 -10.41 -33.45
C ALA A 142 30.60 -9.53 -34.71
N SER A 143 30.22 -8.25 -34.60
CA SER A 143 30.37 -7.24 -35.66
C SER A 143 31.63 -6.39 -35.57
N ALA A 144 32.39 -6.48 -34.47
CA ALA A 144 33.66 -5.80 -34.24
C ALA A 144 34.87 -6.67 -34.58
#